data_e2b01cb284b47f88acd77d44ffe71426
#
_entry.id   e2b01cb284b47f88acd77d44ffe71426
#
_cell.length_a   1.000
_cell.length_b   1.000
_cell.length_c   1.000
_cell.angle_alpha   90.00
_cell.angle_beta   90.00
_cell.angle_gamma   90.00
#
_symmetry.space_group_name_H-M   'P 1'
#
loop_
_entity.id
_entity.type
_entity.pdbx_description
1 polymer ?
#
loop_
_entity_poly.entity_id
_entity_poly.type
_entity_poly.pdbx_seq_one_letter_code
_entity_poly.pdbx_strand_id
1 'polypeptide(L)'
;MDKFASGDSARLFLAAVPNAGTAERIHRLAGVLRRAHKFDGKLIPPECLHISLFFLGGLLERHIHAACEAAADVRAERFGVSFDRTVSFRGRSGNRPFVLIGDDGLGRLQSFRRMLGAALTRRGLRRVANTHFTPHVTLLYDARSADEHPIEPIFWTVTEFVLIHSKKGHDYLARWSLQA
;
A
#
# COMPACT_ATOMS: atom_id res chain seq x y z
N MET A 1 -11.82 0.64 -25.86
CA MET A 1 -10.55 1.39 -25.72
C MET A 1 -9.82 0.73 -24.55
N ASP A 2 -8.85 -0.12 -24.87
CA ASP A 2 -8.16 -0.98 -23.87
C ASP A 2 -7.35 -0.13 -22.89
N LYS A 3 -7.80 -0.08 -21.63
CA LYS A 3 -7.10 0.62 -20.55
C LYS A 3 -5.83 -0.07 -20.07
N PHE A 4 -5.53 -1.29 -20.55
CA PHE A 4 -4.48 -2.17 -20.03
C PHE A 4 -3.56 -2.74 -21.12
N ALA A 5 -3.11 -1.91 -22.06
CA ALA A 5 -2.19 -2.35 -23.12
C ALA A 5 -0.93 -3.02 -22.54
N SER A 6 -0.54 -4.11 -23.15
CA SER A 6 0.36 -5.19 -22.70
C SER A 6 1.82 -4.86 -22.34
N GLY A 7 2.20 -3.62 -22.09
CA GLY A 7 3.54 -3.26 -21.61
C GLY A 7 3.56 -2.59 -20.24
N ASP A 8 2.41 -2.19 -19.74
CA ASP A 8 2.28 -1.24 -18.64
C ASP A 8 1.69 -1.86 -17.35
N SER A 9 1.24 -3.12 -17.39
CA SER A 9 0.62 -3.83 -16.26
C SER A 9 1.59 -4.16 -15.11
N ALA A 10 2.90 -3.98 -15.32
CA ALA A 10 3.94 -4.36 -14.37
C ALA A 10 3.88 -3.63 -13.02
N ARG A 11 3.08 -2.57 -12.90
CA ARG A 11 2.99 -1.71 -11.71
C ARG A 11 1.56 -1.49 -11.21
N LEU A 12 0.69 -2.45 -11.45
CA LEU A 12 -0.69 -2.42 -10.94
C LEU A 12 -0.77 -3.06 -9.56
N PHE A 13 -1.48 -2.43 -8.64
CA PHE A 13 -1.71 -2.97 -7.30
C PHE A 13 -2.99 -2.40 -6.66
N LEU A 14 -3.62 -3.21 -5.82
CA LEU A 14 -4.69 -2.78 -4.92
C LEU A 14 -4.06 -2.19 -3.65
N ALA A 15 -4.57 -1.07 -3.18
CA ALA A 15 -4.02 -0.36 -2.03
C ALA A 15 -5.10 0.32 -1.18
N ALA A 16 -4.80 0.51 0.11
CA ALA A 16 -5.46 1.46 0.98
C ALA A 16 -4.61 2.75 1.05
N VAL A 17 -5.27 3.90 1.07
CA VAL A 17 -4.59 5.20 1.05
C VAL A 17 -4.97 6.04 2.27
N PRO A 18 -4.04 6.83 2.84
CA PRO A 18 -4.37 7.81 3.85
C PRO A 18 -5.17 8.98 3.23
N ASN A 19 -5.99 9.66 4.05
CA ASN A 19 -6.56 10.95 3.64
C ASN A 19 -5.43 12.00 3.49
N ALA A 20 -5.73 13.11 2.79
CA ALA A 20 -4.74 14.14 2.48
C ALA A 20 -4.04 14.70 3.72
N GLY A 21 -4.77 14.99 4.81
CA GLY A 21 -4.18 15.51 6.04
C GLY A 21 -3.23 14.52 6.71
N THR A 22 -3.58 13.23 6.71
CA THR A 22 -2.70 12.17 7.21
C THR A 22 -1.48 11.98 6.31
N ALA A 23 -1.66 11.98 4.99
CA ALA A 23 -0.56 11.87 4.04
C ALA A 23 0.49 13.00 4.23
N GLU A 24 0.04 14.23 4.41
CA GLU A 24 0.90 15.38 4.72
C GLU A 24 1.63 15.22 6.06
N ARG A 25 0.95 14.70 7.10
CA ARG A 25 1.56 14.41 8.40
C ARG A 25 2.65 13.34 8.27
N ILE A 26 2.39 12.26 7.56
CA ILE A 26 3.37 11.19 7.28
C ILE A 26 4.57 11.76 6.53
N HIS A 27 4.35 12.57 5.50
CA HIS A 27 5.41 13.16 4.69
C HIS A 27 6.31 14.10 5.51
N ARG A 28 5.73 14.92 6.39
CA ARG A 28 6.51 15.77 7.31
C ARG A 28 7.36 14.96 8.27
N LEU A 29 6.79 13.90 8.88
CA LEU A 29 7.56 12.97 9.73
C LEU A 29 8.70 12.32 8.94
N ALA A 30 8.43 11.82 7.73
CA ALA A 30 9.46 11.24 6.86
C ALA A 30 10.61 12.21 6.59
N GLY A 31 10.32 13.50 6.43
CA GLY A 31 11.33 14.55 6.28
C GLY A 31 12.21 14.73 7.52
N VAL A 32 11.63 14.65 8.71
CA VAL A 32 12.38 14.68 9.99
C VAL A 32 13.29 13.47 10.10
N LEU A 33 12.73 12.27 9.89
CA LEU A 33 13.46 11.00 9.99
C LEU A 33 14.57 10.88 8.94
N ARG A 34 14.32 11.33 7.70
CA ARG A 34 15.33 11.40 6.65
C ARG A 34 16.56 12.17 7.09
N ARG A 35 16.38 13.33 7.72
CA ARG A 35 17.50 14.15 8.25
C ARG A 35 18.18 13.48 9.43
N ALA A 36 17.42 12.92 10.36
CA ALA A 36 17.95 12.25 11.56
C ALA A 36 18.83 11.04 11.21
N HIS A 37 18.41 10.23 10.22
CA HIS A 37 19.15 9.06 9.77
C HIS A 37 20.16 9.35 8.65
N LYS A 38 20.27 10.62 8.21
CA LYS A 38 21.14 11.06 7.10
C LYS A 38 20.89 10.26 5.81
N PHE A 39 19.63 9.97 5.51
CA PHE A 39 19.24 9.36 4.27
C PHE A 39 19.35 10.33 3.10
N ASP A 40 19.84 9.86 1.95
CA ASP A 40 19.95 10.62 0.70
C ASP A 40 18.73 10.41 -0.21
N GLY A 41 17.96 9.34 0.04
CA GLY A 41 16.80 8.95 -0.74
C GLY A 41 15.72 10.03 -0.83
N LYS A 42 15.01 10.07 -1.96
CA LYS A 42 13.87 10.98 -2.15
C LYS A 42 12.67 10.47 -1.35
N LEU A 43 12.00 11.40 -0.66
CA LEU A 43 10.74 11.10 0.01
C LEU A 43 9.67 10.69 -0.99
N ILE A 44 8.83 9.71 -0.60
CA ILE A 44 7.59 9.43 -1.31
C ILE A 44 6.67 10.64 -1.14
N PRO A 45 6.16 11.24 -2.23
CA PRO A 45 5.27 12.39 -2.13
C PRO A 45 3.92 11.99 -1.49
N PRO A 46 3.22 12.93 -0.83
CA PRO A 46 1.99 12.64 -0.07
C PRO A 46 0.95 11.87 -0.87
N GLU A 47 0.73 12.24 -2.13
CA GLU A 47 -0.24 11.62 -3.05
C GLU A 47 0.13 10.19 -3.47
N CYS A 48 1.37 9.77 -3.20
CA CYS A 48 1.86 8.42 -3.50
C CYS A 48 1.97 7.51 -2.25
N LEU A 49 1.65 8.02 -1.07
CA LEU A 49 1.67 7.22 0.17
C LEU A 49 0.50 6.23 0.18
N HIS A 50 0.78 4.96 0.45
CA HIS A 50 -0.22 3.91 0.43
C HIS A 50 0.21 2.68 1.25
N ILE A 51 -0.76 1.82 1.56
CA ILE A 51 -0.55 0.46 2.04
C ILE A 51 -0.87 -0.47 0.87
N SER A 52 0.13 -1.15 0.30
CA SER A 52 -0.09 -2.15 -0.74
C SER A 52 -0.85 -3.35 -0.17
N LEU A 53 -1.97 -3.73 -0.78
CA LEU A 53 -2.77 -4.88 -0.38
C LEU A 53 -2.46 -6.11 -1.24
N PHE A 54 -2.53 -5.98 -2.55
CA PHE A 54 -2.23 -7.03 -3.52
C PHE A 54 -1.59 -6.46 -4.77
N PHE A 55 -0.45 -7.03 -5.16
CA PHE A 55 0.22 -6.71 -6.40
C PHE A 55 -0.43 -7.47 -7.56
N LEU A 56 -0.80 -6.77 -8.62
CA LEU A 56 -1.46 -7.30 -9.82
C LEU A 56 -0.57 -7.20 -11.07
N GLY A 57 0.66 -6.75 -10.91
CA GLY A 57 1.60 -6.59 -12.01
C GLY A 57 1.93 -7.92 -12.69
N GLY A 58 2.07 -7.89 -14.02
CA GLY A 58 2.33 -9.07 -14.82
C GLY A 58 1.12 -9.96 -15.07
N LEU A 59 -0.06 -9.60 -14.56
CA LEU A 59 -1.31 -10.29 -14.88
C LEU A 59 -1.81 -9.92 -16.28
N LEU A 60 -2.44 -10.89 -16.94
CA LEU A 60 -3.18 -10.63 -18.17
C LEU A 60 -4.42 -9.77 -17.88
N GLU A 61 -4.87 -9.01 -18.86
CA GLU A 61 -6.01 -8.08 -18.75
C GLU A 61 -7.25 -8.73 -18.15
N ARG A 62 -7.63 -9.95 -18.61
CA ARG A 62 -8.74 -10.71 -18.04
C ARG A 62 -8.62 -10.96 -16.54
N HIS A 63 -7.39 -11.14 -16.01
CA HIS A 63 -7.14 -11.32 -14.58
C HIS A 63 -7.24 -10.01 -13.81
N ILE A 64 -6.88 -8.88 -14.44
CA ILE A 64 -7.05 -7.55 -13.86
C ILE A 64 -8.54 -7.23 -13.77
N HIS A 65 -9.33 -7.54 -14.80
CA HIS A 65 -10.80 -7.41 -14.76
C HIS A 65 -11.40 -8.28 -13.65
N ALA A 66 -10.99 -9.56 -13.54
CA ALA A 66 -11.43 -10.45 -12.46
C ALA A 66 -11.05 -9.89 -11.05
N ALA A 67 -9.90 -9.25 -10.91
CA ALA A 67 -9.51 -8.59 -9.67
C ALA A 67 -10.39 -7.37 -9.35
N CYS A 68 -10.76 -6.57 -10.36
CA CYS A 68 -11.69 -5.44 -10.20
C CYS A 68 -13.09 -5.92 -9.80
N GLU A 69 -13.60 -6.98 -10.41
CA GLU A 69 -14.88 -7.60 -10.04
C GLU A 69 -14.83 -8.16 -8.62
N ALA A 70 -13.74 -8.85 -8.24
CA ALA A 70 -13.56 -9.33 -6.88
C ALA A 70 -13.56 -8.17 -5.86
N ALA A 71 -12.91 -7.06 -6.19
CA ALA A 71 -12.89 -5.86 -5.36
C ALA A 71 -14.29 -5.23 -5.23
N ALA A 72 -15.07 -5.19 -6.32
CA ALA A 72 -16.43 -4.66 -6.33
C ALA A 72 -17.42 -5.53 -5.52
N ASP A 73 -17.14 -6.84 -5.36
CA ASP A 73 -17.95 -7.76 -4.55
C ASP A 73 -17.70 -7.62 -3.05
N VAL A 74 -16.60 -7.00 -2.64
CA VAL A 74 -16.26 -6.86 -1.21
C VAL A 74 -17.19 -5.85 -0.53
N ARG A 75 -17.79 -6.27 0.57
CA ARG A 75 -18.57 -5.41 1.46
C ARG A 75 -17.87 -5.41 2.82
N ALA A 76 -17.32 -4.28 3.20
CA ALA A 76 -16.64 -4.09 4.47
C ALA A 76 -16.93 -2.71 5.02
N GLU A 77 -16.96 -2.61 6.34
CA GLU A 77 -17.04 -1.34 7.06
C GLU A 77 -15.69 -0.60 6.99
N ARG A 78 -15.74 0.71 7.19
CA ARG A 78 -14.57 1.55 7.43
C ARG A 78 -13.83 1.05 8.67
N PHE A 79 -12.51 1.14 8.66
CA PHE A 79 -11.69 0.67 9.77
C PHE A 79 -10.49 1.58 10.03
N GLY A 80 -10.11 1.65 11.31
CA GLY A 80 -8.89 2.35 11.71
C GLY A 80 -7.64 1.54 11.43
N VAL A 81 -6.55 2.25 11.15
CA VAL A 81 -5.18 1.72 11.10
C VAL A 81 -4.27 2.63 11.92
N SER A 82 -3.28 2.04 12.59
CA SER A 82 -2.27 2.76 13.35
C SER A 82 -0.89 2.20 13.10
N PHE A 83 0.06 3.10 12.89
CA PHE A 83 1.49 2.79 12.71
C PHE A 83 2.28 3.52 13.78
N ASP A 84 3.11 2.79 14.51
CA ASP A 84 3.79 3.28 15.72
C ASP A 84 5.32 3.09 15.69
N ARG A 85 5.86 2.55 14.61
CA ARG A 85 7.30 2.29 14.45
C ARG A 85 7.75 2.52 13.01
N THR A 86 9.06 2.72 12.87
CA THR A 86 9.74 2.75 11.56
C THR A 86 10.89 1.75 11.53
N VAL A 87 11.21 1.26 10.35
CA VAL A 87 12.32 0.33 10.11
C VAL A 87 12.71 0.34 8.64
N SER A 88 13.96 -0.01 8.33
CA SER A 88 14.36 -0.34 6.97
C SER A 88 14.14 -1.83 6.71
N PHE A 89 13.34 -2.17 5.71
CA PHE A 89 13.23 -3.56 5.26
C PHE A 89 14.48 -4.00 4.50
N ARG A 90 14.73 -5.30 4.49
CA ARG A 90 15.71 -5.88 3.59
C ARG A 90 15.27 -5.64 2.14
N GLY A 91 16.18 -5.15 1.32
CA GLY A 91 15.93 -4.83 -0.08
C GLY A 91 17.16 -5.15 -0.93
N ARG A 92 17.10 -4.79 -2.20
CA ARG A 92 18.29 -4.84 -3.07
C ARG A 92 19.35 -3.91 -2.51
N SER A 93 20.63 -4.30 -2.65
CA SER A 93 21.75 -3.43 -2.29
C SER A 93 21.57 -2.03 -2.92
N GLY A 94 21.68 -1.00 -2.09
CA GLY A 94 21.50 0.40 -2.53
C GLY A 94 20.07 0.90 -2.64
N ASN A 95 19.04 0.07 -2.39
CA ASN A 95 17.64 0.48 -2.54
C ASN A 95 16.72 -0.22 -1.52
N ARG A 96 16.94 0.08 -0.24
CA ARG A 96 16.16 -0.48 0.87
C ARG A 96 14.98 0.43 1.19
N PRO A 97 13.75 -0.08 1.28
CA PRO A 97 12.61 0.72 1.69
C PRO A 97 12.69 1.01 3.18
N PHE A 98 12.58 2.28 3.55
CA PHE A 98 12.35 2.73 4.92
C PHE A 98 10.87 2.99 5.08
N VAL A 99 10.25 2.34 6.06
CA VAL A 99 8.80 2.18 6.13
C VAL A 99 8.23 2.48 7.52
N LEU A 100 6.95 2.85 7.56
CA LEU A 100 6.12 2.76 8.76
C LEU A 100 5.60 1.33 8.91
N ILE A 101 5.63 0.81 10.13
CA ILE A 101 5.04 -0.47 10.54
C ILE A 101 4.24 -0.30 11.84
N GLY A 102 3.47 -1.32 12.19
CA GLY A 102 2.70 -1.40 13.43
C GLY A 102 2.20 -2.84 13.63
N ASP A 103 1.65 -3.12 14.80
CA ASP A 103 1.09 -4.43 15.15
C ASP A 103 -0.40 -4.33 15.52
N ASP A 104 -0.70 -3.96 16.77
CA ASP A 104 -2.05 -4.01 17.36
C ASP A 104 -3.07 -3.13 16.60
N GLY A 105 -2.60 -2.01 16.04
CA GLY A 105 -3.43 -1.10 15.26
C GLY A 105 -3.81 -1.57 13.84
N LEU A 106 -3.39 -2.78 13.43
CA LEU A 106 -3.53 -3.26 12.04
C LEU A 106 -4.42 -4.51 11.89
N GLY A 107 -5.03 -4.99 12.97
CA GLY A 107 -5.84 -6.21 12.95
C GLY A 107 -7.04 -6.13 12.00
N ARG A 108 -7.73 -5.00 11.92
CA ARG A 108 -8.85 -4.78 10.98
C ARG A 108 -8.38 -4.72 9.53
N LEU A 109 -7.23 -4.12 9.26
CA LEU A 109 -6.61 -4.12 7.93
C LEU A 109 -6.28 -5.56 7.47
N GLN A 110 -5.71 -6.37 8.36
CA GLN A 110 -5.42 -7.77 8.07
C GLN A 110 -6.69 -8.57 7.79
N SER A 111 -7.76 -8.32 8.55
CA SER A 111 -9.07 -8.95 8.34
C SER A 111 -9.68 -8.55 6.99
N PHE A 112 -9.63 -7.25 6.67
CA PHE A 112 -10.05 -6.72 5.37
C PHE A 112 -9.26 -7.36 4.22
N ARG A 113 -7.93 -7.44 4.35
CA ARG A 113 -7.10 -8.07 3.32
C ARG A 113 -7.45 -9.56 3.13
N ARG A 114 -7.73 -10.31 4.20
CA ARG A 114 -8.19 -11.71 4.10
C ARG A 114 -9.51 -11.80 3.33
N MET A 115 -10.46 -10.90 3.61
CA MET A 115 -11.75 -10.84 2.90
C MET A 115 -11.57 -10.57 1.41
N LEU A 116 -10.76 -9.58 1.06
CA LEU A 116 -10.41 -9.26 -0.33
C LEU A 116 -9.66 -10.42 -1.01
N GLY A 117 -8.73 -11.08 -0.31
CA GLY A 117 -8.02 -12.26 -0.79
C GLY A 117 -8.95 -13.43 -1.07
N ALA A 118 -9.96 -13.66 -0.21
CA ALA A 118 -10.99 -14.68 -0.45
C ALA A 118 -11.83 -14.34 -1.70
N ALA A 119 -12.18 -13.08 -1.93
CA ALA A 119 -12.86 -12.64 -3.15
C ALA A 119 -11.99 -12.85 -4.40
N LEU A 120 -10.71 -12.50 -4.36
CA LEU A 120 -9.76 -12.78 -5.44
C LEU A 120 -9.63 -14.29 -5.73
N THR A 121 -9.60 -15.12 -4.69
CA THR A 121 -9.55 -16.59 -4.82
C THR A 121 -10.78 -17.14 -5.52
N ARG A 122 -11.98 -16.65 -5.19
CA ARG A 122 -13.23 -17.05 -5.87
C ARG A 122 -13.23 -16.71 -7.36
N ARG A 123 -12.50 -15.66 -7.76
CA ARG A 123 -12.30 -15.26 -9.17
C ARG A 123 -11.08 -15.92 -9.82
N GLY A 124 -10.52 -16.99 -9.23
CA GLY A 124 -9.40 -17.76 -9.79
C GLY A 124 -8.00 -17.17 -9.55
N LEU A 125 -7.86 -16.10 -8.76
CA LEU A 125 -6.60 -15.39 -8.53
C LEU A 125 -5.86 -15.88 -7.26
N ARG A 126 -5.83 -17.19 -7.01
CA ARG A 126 -5.20 -17.79 -5.80
C ARG A 126 -3.74 -17.35 -5.59
N ARG A 127 -2.94 -17.26 -6.67
CA ARG A 127 -1.53 -16.89 -6.55
C ARG A 127 -1.36 -15.46 -6.03
N VAL A 128 -2.25 -14.54 -6.44
CA VAL A 128 -2.29 -13.16 -5.95
C VAL A 128 -2.73 -13.14 -4.49
N ALA A 129 -3.80 -13.88 -4.16
CA ALA A 129 -4.40 -13.92 -2.83
C ALA A 129 -3.45 -14.47 -1.75
N ASN A 130 -2.58 -15.43 -2.10
CA ASN A 130 -1.69 -16.12 -1.17
C ASN A 130 -0.32 -15.47 -1.00
N THR A 131 -0.17 -14.20 -1.33
CA THR A 131 1.09 -13.47 -1.12
C THR A 131 1.31 -13.15 0.36
N HIS A 132 2.57 -13.24 0.79
CA HIS A 132 2.97 -12.77 2.13
C HIS A 132 2.63 -11.29 2.30
N PHE A 133 2.19 -10.90 3.50
CA PHE A 133 1.76 -9.53 3.79
C PHE A 133 2.32 -9.02 5.10
N THR A 134 3.14 -8.01 5.02
CA THR A 134 3.52 -7.16 6.14
C THR A 134 2.96 -5.77 5.89
N PRO A 135 1.94 -5.32 6.65
CA PRO A 135 1.38 -3.99 6.49
C PRO A 135 2.45 -2.91 6.69
N HIS A 136 2.60 -2.02 5.71
CA HIS A 136 3.56 -0.92 5.81
C HIS A 136 3.21 0.23 4.89
N VAL A 137 3.75 1.42 5.21
CA VAL A 137 3.76 2.58 4.31
C VAL A 137 5.21 2.94 4.02
N THR A 138 5.61 2.91 2.76
CA THR A 138 6.97 3.29 2.37
C THR A 138 7.14 4.81 2.40
N LEU A 139 8.19 5.27 3.08
CA LEU A 139 8.53 6.68 3.24
C LEU A 139 9.57 7.16 2.23
N LEU A 140 10.57 6.32 1.97
CA LEU A 140 11.65 6.54 1.01
C LEU A 140 12.38 5.23 0.72
N TYR A 141 13.29 5.26 -0.24
CA TYR A 141 14.27 4.20 -0.50
C TYR A 141 15.68 4.78 -0.35
N ASP A 142 16.59 4.03 0.31
CA ASP A 142 17.97 4.47 0.53
C ASP A 142 18.95 3.30 0.48
N ALA A 143 20.21 3.60 0.29
CA ALA A 143 21.30 2.63 0.43
C ALA A 143 21.61 2.31 1.90
N ARG A 144 21.39 3.27 2.78
CA ARG A 144 21.51 3.11 4.24
C ARG A 144 20.29 2.42 4.80
N SER A 145 20.40 1.92 6.01
CA SER A 145 19.31 1.33 6.77
C SER A 145 19.24 1.92 8.17
N ALA A 146 18.05 1.95 8.74
CA ALA A 146 17.81 2.23 10.15
C ALA A 146 17.16 1.00 10.80
N ASP A 147 17.55 0.73 12.04
CA ASP A 147 16.92 -0.28 12.87
C ASP A 147 15.50 0.14 13.26
N GLU A 148 14.70 -0.81 13.70
CA GLU A 148 13.36 -0.54 14.18
C GLU A 148 13.40 0.38 15.40
N HIS A 149 12.58 1.45 15.37
CA HIS A 149 12.42 2.35 16.50
C HIS A 149 11.01 2.93 16.56
N PRO A 150 10.49 3.24 17.77
CA PRO A 150 9.16 3.79 17.96
C PRO A 150 9.06 5.22 17.44
N ILE A 151 7.84 5.58 17.06
CA ILE A 151 7.42 6.95 16.72
C ILE A 151 6.11 7.29 17.42
N GLU A 152 5.75 8.57 17.44
CA GLU A 152 4.38 8.97 17.80
C GLU A 152 3.40 8.30 16.85
N PRO A 153 2.39 7.55 17.34
CA PRO A 153 1.48 6.80 16.51
C PRO A 153 0.75 7.66 15.48
N ILE A 154 0.72 7.18 14.24
CA ILE A 154 -0.05 7.78 13.15
C ILE A 154 -1.27 6.93 12.90
N PHE A 155 -2.44 7.50 13.16
CA PHE A 155 -3.73 6.86 13.00
C PHE A 155 -4.53 7.54 11.90
N TRP A 156 -5.28 6.73 11.10
CA TRP A 156 -6.36 7.22 10.24
C TRP A 156 -7.41 6.15 10.00
N THR A 157 -8.58 6.58 9.51
CA THR A 157 -9.64 5.68 9.07
C THR A 157 -9.53 5.43 7.59
N VAL A 158 -9.43 4.16 7.20
CA VAL A 158 -9.53 3.73 5.80
C VAL A 158 -11.00 3.75 5.41
N THR A 159 -11.35 4.59 4.43
CA THR A 159 -12.71 4.79 3.94
C THR A 159 -12.92 4.23 2.54
N GLU A 160 -11.83 3.95 1.83
CA GLU A 160 -11.83 3.36 0.49
C GLU A 160 -10.55 2.56 0.26
N PHE A 161 -10.59 1.70 -0.74
CA PHE A 161 -9.41 1.10 -1.32
C PHE A 161 -9.44 1.28 -2.84
N VAL A 162 -8.29 1.22 -3.47
CA VAL A 162 -8.10 1.70 -4.84
C VAL A 162 -7.26 0.73 -5.68
N LEU A 163 -7.45 0.78 -7.00
CA LEU A 163 -6.52 0.22 -7.96
C LEU A 163 -5.60 1.32 -8.45
N ILE A 164 -4.32 1.14 -8.24
CA ILE A 164 -3.28 2.09 -8.63
C ILE A 164 -2.44 1.52 -9.76
N HIS A 165 -2.17 2.35 -10.75
CA HIS A 165 -1.12 2.16 -11.72
C HIS A 165 0.03 3.14 -11.41
N SER A 166 1.18 2.61 -10.99
CA SER A 166 2.35 3.43 -10.67
C SER A 166 3.26 3.58 -11.88
N LYS A 167 3.26 4.76 -12.49
CA LYS A 167 4.19 5.15 -13.57
C LYS A 167 5.19 6.19 -13.06
N LYS A 168 4.99 7.45 -13.43
CA LYS A 168 5.75 8.61 -12.89
C LYS A 168 5.08 9.22 -11.66
N GLY A 169 4.01 8.61 -11.17
CA GLY A 169 3.16 8.96 -10.05
C GLY A 169 2.15 7.84 -9.85
N HIS A 170 1.05 8.11 -9.16
CA HIS A 170 -0.03 7.17 -8.96
C HIS A 170 -1.28 7.58 -9.74
N ASP A 171 -1.62 6.80 -10.76
CA ASP A 171 -2.90 6.92 -11.47
C ASP A 171 -3.93 6.00 -10.80
N TYR A 172 -4.98 6.59 -10.24
CA TYR A 172 -6.07 5.84 -9.62
C TYR A 172 -7.04 5.37 -10.71
N LEU A 173 -7.00 4.08 -11.06
CA LEU A 173 -7.82 3.50 -12.13
C LEU A 173 -9.22 3.11 -11.67
N ALA A 174 -9.38 2.74 -10.41
CA ALA A 174 -10.66 2.41 -9.80
C ALA A 174 -10.63 2.68 -8.28
N ARG A 175 -11.81 2.92 -7.70
CA ARG A 175 -12.01 3.19 -6.27
C ARG A 175 -13.24 2.42 -5.77
N TRP A 176 -13.15 1.88 -4.57
CA TRP A 176 -14.24 1.18 -3.89
C TRP A 176 -14.39 1.73 -2.48
N SER A 177 -15.52 2.37 -2.22
CA SER A 177 -15.84 2.91 -0.90
C SER A 177 -16.18 1.79 0.09
N LEU A 178 -15.72 1.93 1.32
CA LEU A 178 -16.13 1.11 2.44
C LEU A 178 -17.41 1.68 3.07
N GLN A 179 -18.22 0.80 3.64
CA GLN A 179 -19.49 1.16 4.27
C GLN A 179 -19.25 2.03 5.52
N ALA A 180 -20.22 2.89 5.81
CA ALA A 180 -20.15 3.77 6.98
C ALA A 180 -20.31 2.99 8.30
#